data_09fee4816728d20fd5dcfc53cde81e8c
#
_entry.id   09fee4816728d20fd5dcfc53cde81e8c
#
_cell.length_a   1.000
_cell.length_b   1.000
_cell.length_c   1.000
_cell.angle_alpha   90.00
_cell.angle_beta   90.00
_cell.angle_gamma   90.00
#
_symmetry.space_group_name_H-M   'P 1'
#
loop_
_entity.id
_entity.type
_entity.pdbx_description
1 polymer ?
#
loop_
_entity_poly.entity_id
_entity_poly.type
_entity_poly.pdbx_seq_one_letter_code
_entity_poly.pdbx_strand_id
1 'polypeptide(L)'
;MWDGPYGNWGSRKYLLASLDQSLRRMGLDYVDIFYHHRMDPNTPLEETMGALAQAVRSGKALYVGLSNYDGPTLEKATAILDELHVPFIINQNRYSIFDRTIENNGLKAMAARLHKGIITFSPLAQGLLTNRYLQGIPADSRVHTDGRFLKEKDITPEKIAQINALNDIAQARGQTLAEMALAW
;
A
#
# COMPACT_ATOMS: atom_id res chain seq x y z
N MET A 1 8.69 6.07 8.35
CA MET A 1 9.49 5.08 9.08
C MET A 1 10.62 5.85 9.69
N TRP A 2 11.06 5.47 10.84
CA TRP A 2 12.10 6.09 11.63
C TRP A 2 13.18 5.06 11.94
N ASP A 3 14.41 5.53 12.12
CA ASP A 3 15.51 4.69 12.56
C ASP A 3 15.22 4.19 13.98
N GLY A 4 15.31 2.91 14.16
CA GLY A 4 15.14 2.27 15.46
C GLY A 4 16.43 1.59 15.91
N PRO A 5 16.46 1.05 17.13
CA PRO A 5 17.64 0.37 17.65
C PRO A 5 17.98 -0.92 16.90
N TYR A 6 17.12 -1.34 15.98
CA TYR A 6 17.25 -2.59 15.22
C TYR A 6 17.75 -2.38 13.78
N GLY A 7 18.22 -1.20 13.43
CA GLY A 7 18.73 -0.87 12.10
C GLY A 7 17.65 -0.37 11.13
N ASN A 8 17.92 -0.47 9.85
CA ASN A 8 17.07 0.02 8.79
C ASN A 8 15.87 -0.91 8.55
N TRP A 9 14.83 -0.35 7.97
CA TRP A 9 13.49 -0.97 7.78
C TRP A 9 13.47 -2.24 6.94
N GLY A 10 14.41 -2.44 6.00
CA GLY A 10 14.56 -3.66 5.20
C GLY A 10 15.50 -4.67 5.81
N SER A 11 16.30 -4.29 6.82
CA SER A 11 17.28 -5.18 7.43
C SER A 11 16.61 -6.36 8.15
N ARG A 12 17.29 -7.50 8.12
CA ARG A 12 16.85 -8.72 8.79
C ARG A 12 16.54 -8.50 10.26
N LYS A 13 17.44 -7.79 10.96
CA LYS A 13 17.27 -7.48 12.38
C LYS A 13 16.01 -6.67 12.65
N TYR A 14 15.78 -5.63 11.85
CA TYR A 14 14.60 -4.77 11.98
C TYR A 14 13.30 -5.54 11.73
N LEU A 15 13.22 -6.29 10.63
CA LEU A 15 12.00 -7.00 10.25
C LEU A 15 11.60 -8.04 11.30
N LEU A 16 12.52 -8.88 11.74
CA LEU A 16 12.22 -9.91 12.72
C LEU A 16 11.85 -9.31 14.08
N ALA A 17 12.59 -8.29 14.55
CA ALA A 17 12.27 -7.61 15.79
C ALA A 17 10.92 -6.87 15.74
N SER A 18 10.57 -6.24 14.61
CA SER A 18 9.28 -5.55 14.43
C SER A 18 8.10 -6.52 14.41
N LEU A 19 8.27 -7.70 13.81
CA LEU A 19 7.27 -8.77 13.85
C LEU A 19 7.03 -9.23 15.28
N ASP A 20 8.10 -9.53 16.03
CA ASP A 20 8.00 -9.97 17.42
C ASP A 20 7.34 -8.93 18.32
N GLN A 21 7.63 -7.65 18.12
CA GLN A 21 6.98 -6.57 18.86
C GLN A 21 5.48 -6.48 18.49
N SER A 22 5.16 -6.64 17.22
CA SER A 22 3.77 -6.59 16.73
C SER A 22 2.95 -7.74 17.31
N LEU A 23 3.46 -8.97 17.24
CA LEU A 23 2.82 -10.15 17.81
C LEU A 23 2.54 -9.99 19.30
N ARG A 24 3.56 -9.55 20.08
CA ARG A 24 3.37 -9.29 21.52
C ARG A 24 2.30 -8.23 21.81
N ARG A 25 2.28 -7.12 21.05
CA ARG A 25 1.26 -6.07 21.24
C ARG A 25 -0.15 -6.51 20.88
N MET A 26 -0.28 -7.37 19.89
CA MET A 26 -1.56 -7.93 19.44
C MET A 26 -2.01 -9.12 20.30
N GLY A 27 -1.12 -9.72 21.09
CA GLY A 27 -1.41 -10.96 21.83
C GLY A 27 -1.60 -12.18 20.91
N LEU A 28 -0.88 -12.21 19.78
CA LEU A 28 -0.98 -13.28 18.79
C LEU A 28 0.33 -14.06 18.72
N ASP A 29 0.22 -15.35 18.38
CA ASP A 29 1.38 -16.23 18.15
C ASP A 29 1.89 -16.08 16.71
N TYR A 30 1.00 -15.78 15.75
CA TYR A 30 1.32 -15.59 14.34
C TYR A 30 0.35 -14.60 13.67
N VAL A 31 0.69 -14.18 12.45
CA VAL A 31 -0.18 -13.43 11.53
C VAL A 31 -0.36 -14.20 10.22
N ASP A 32 -1.49 -13.97 9.55
CA ASP A 32 -1.73 -14.60 8.24
C ASP A 32 -0.77 -14.06 7.19
N ILE A 33 -0.63 -12.73 7.10
CA ILE A 33 0.26 -12.09 6.13
C ILE A 33 1.19 -11.11 6.85
N PHE A 34 2.50 -11.32 6.72
CA PHE A 34 3.49 -10.36 7.16
C PHE A 34 3.97 -9.53 5.98
N TYR A 35 3.75 -8.21 6.05
CA TYR A 35 4.09 -7.27 4.98
C TYR A 35 5.46 -6.61 5.21
N HIS A 36 6.30 -6.61 4.16
CA HIS A 36 7.37 -5.63 4.06
C HIS A 36 6.80 -4.31 3.52
N HIS A 37 6.80 -3.25 4.35
CA HIS A 37 6.04 -2.02 4.13
C HIS A 37 6.47 -1.23 2.88
N ARG A 38 7.77 -1.20 2.56
CA ARG A 38 8.31 -0.58 1.34
C ARG A 38 9.74 -1.00 1.08
N MET A 39 10.14 -0.87 -0.19
CA MET A 39 11.54 -1.09 -0.59
C MET A 39 12.50 -0.27 0.27
N ASP A 40 13.61 -0.91 0.65
CA ASP A 40 14.72 -0.25 1.33
C ASP A 40 15.94 -0.23 0.39
N PRO A 41 16.32 0.93 -0.16
CA PRO A 41 17.43 1.02 -1.11
C PRO A 41 18.81 0.75 -0.48
N ASN A 42 18.89 0.75 0.85
CA ASN A 42 20.14 0.58 1.59
C ASN A 42 20.36 -0.86 2.09
N THR A 43 19.37 -1.75 1.91
CA THR A 43 19.47 -3.16 2.30
C THR A 43 19.39 -4.02 1.04
N PRO A 44 20.31 -4.99 0.85
CA PRO A 44 20.20 -5.96 -0.23
C PRO A 44 18.83 -6.67 -0.22
N LEU A 45 18.23 -6.82 -1.39
CA LEU A 45 16.89 -7.40 -1.52
C LEU A 45 16.85 -8.84 -0.98
N GLU A 46 17.95 -9.57 -1.16
CA GLU A 46 18.14 -10.94 -0.66
C GLU A 46 18.08 -11.02 0.86
N GLU A 47 18.63 -10.02 1.57
CA GLU A 47 18.56 -9.95 3.03
C GLU A 47 17.12 -9.74 3.49
N THR A 48 16.42 -8.80 2.86
CA THR A 48 15.01 -8.50 3.14
C THR A 48 14.12 -9.73 2.88
N MET A 49 14.25 -10.36 1.72
CA MET A 49 13.46 -11.56 1.39
C MET A 49 13.82 -12.74 2.29
N GLY A 50 15.10 -12.90 2.63
CA GLY A 50 15.56 -13.91 3.62
C GLY A 50 14.96 -13.69 5.02
N ALA A 51 14.75 -12.44 5.44
CA ALA A 51 14.08 -12.14 6.70
C ALA A 51 12.60 -12.52 6.68
N LEU A 52 11.91 -12.23 5.57
CA LEU A 52 10.51 -12.64 5.37
C LEU A 52 10.37 -14.17 5.34
N ALA A 53 11.31 -14.85 4.67
CA ALA A 53 11.37 -16.31 4.67
C ALA A 53 11.54 -16.89 6.08
N GLN A 54 12.38 -16.26 6.92
CA GLN A 54 12.54 -16.66 8.32
C GLN A 54 11.25 -16.47 9.12
N ALA A 55 10.48 -15.40 8.88
CA ALA A 55 9.20 -15.19 9.55
C ALA A 55 8.21 -16.33 9.27
N VAL A 56 8.15 -16.79 8.02
CA VAL A 56 7.29 -17.93 7.62
C VAL A 56 7.82 -19.24 8.20
N ARG A 57 9.11 -19.54 8.05
CA ARG A 57 9.71 -20.78 8.54
C ARG A 57 9.64 -20.95 10.06
N SER A 58 9.64 -19.83 10.79
CA SER A 58 9.46 -19.85 12.25
C SER A 58 8.01 -19.96 12.70
N GLY A 59 7.05 -20.05 11.77
CA GLY A 59 5.63 -20.15 12.06
C GLY A 59 4.98 -18.85 12.55
N LYS A 60 5.68 -17.71 12.42
CA LYS A 60 5.18 -16.38 12.85
C LYS A 60 4.37 -15.68 11.76
N ALA A 61 4.41 -16.17 10.53
CA ALA A 61 3.56 -15.74 9.42
C ALA A 61 3.23 -16.92 8.53
N LEU A 62 2.03 -16.94 7.92
CA LEU A 62 1.66 -17.97 6.95
C LEU A 62 2.10 -17.56 5.54
N TYR A 63 1.95 -16.29 5.20
CA TYR A 63 2.23 -15.73 3.88
C TYR A 63 3.07 -14.46 3.99
N VAL A 64 3.72 -14.12 2.88
CA VAL A 64 4.42 -12.84 2.72
C VAL A 64 3.58 -11.91 1.84
N GLY A 65 3.54 -10.63 2.23
CA GLY A 65 3.08 -9.53 1.42
C GLY A 65 4.19 -8.50 1.22
N LEU A 66 4.17 -7.83 0.08
CA LEU A 66 5.05 -6.69 -0.20
C LEU A 66 4.21 -5.43 -0.34
N SER A 67 4.82 -4.27 -0.13
CA SER A 67 4.12 -3.00 -0.26
C SER A 67 5.02 -1.92 -0.83
N ASN A 68 4.46 -1.05 -1.67
CA ASN A 68 5.18 0.05 -2.32
C ASN A 68 6.38 -0.41 -3.18
N TYR A 69 6.28 -1.57 -3.80
CA TYR A 69 7.23 -2.06 -4.80
C TYR A 69 6.84 -1.55 -6.19
N ASP A 70 7.83 -1.40 -7.07
CA ASP A 70 7.63 -1.24 -8.51
C ASP A 70 7.70 -2.58 -9.24
N GLY A 71 7.37 -2.59 -10.54
CA GLY A 71 7.36 -3.82 -11.33
C GLY A 71 8.68 -4.56 -11.37
N PRO A 72 9.81 -3.91 -11.73
CA PRO A 72 11.12 -4.56 -11.79
C PRO A 72 11.59 -5.14 -10.45
N THR A 73 11.34 -4.43 -9.34
CA THR A 73 11.74 -4.90 -8.01
C THR A 73 10.81 -6.01 -7.51
N LEU A 74 9.51 -5.95 -7.86
CA LEU A 74 8.57 -7.04 -7.57
C LEU A 74 9.01 -8.35 -8.26
N GLU A 75 9.44 -8.29 -9.52
CA GLU A 75 9.92 -9.46 -10.25
C GLU A 75 11.12 -10.11 -9.56
N LYS A 76 12.13 -9.30 -9.19
CA LYS A 76 13.32 -9.79 -8.47
C LYS A 76 12.96 -10.38 -7.10
N ALA A 77 12.13 -9.67 -6.33
CA ALA A 77 11.69 -10.16 -5.02
C ALA A 77 10.92 -11.48 -5.12
N THR A 78 10.07 -11.62 -6.12
CA THR A 78 9.32 -12.86 -6.36
C THR A 78 10.26 -14.01 -6.68
N ALA A 79 11.25 -13.82 -7.57
CA ALA A 79 12.22 -14.85 -7.91
C ALA A 79 12.98 -15.35 -6.66
N ILE A 80 13.43 -14.43 -5.79
CA ILE A 80 14.12 -14.80 -4.55
C ILE A 80 13.18 -15.58 -3.60
N LEU A 81 11.94 -15.14 -3.44
CA LEU A 81 10.97 -15.82 -2.57
C LEU A 81 10.59 -17.20 -3.09
N ASP A 82 10.50 -17.37 -4.42
CA ASP A 82 10.25 -18.67 -5.06
C ASP A 82 11.42 -19.62 -4.85
N GLU A 83 12.69 -19.17 -4.99
CA GLU A 83 13.88 -19.95 -4.66
C GLU A 83 13.91 -20.36 -3.18
N LEU A 84 13.44 -19.49 -2.30
CA LEU A 84 13.34 -19.75 -0.86
C LEU A 84 12.13 -20.61 -0.49
N HIS A 85 11.27 -20.99 -1.46
CA HIS A 85 10.02 -21.72 -1.25
C HIS A 85 9.08 -21.05 -0.23
N VAL A 86 8.91 -19.73 -0.36
CA VAL A 86 8.09 -18.92 0.54
C VAL A 86 6.85 -18.43 -0.19
N PRO A 87 5.64 -18.63 0.37
CA PRO A 87 4.40 -18.22 -0.27
C PRO A 87 4.21 -16.71 -0.23
N PHE A 88 4.60 -16.03 -1.30
CA PHE A 88 4.31 -14.62 -1.57
C PHE A 88 3.02 -14.52 -2.39
N ILE A 89 2.03 -13.78 -1.90
CA ILE A 89 0.68 -13.80 -2.49
C ILE A 89 0.16 -12.42 -2.95
N ILE A 90 0.64 -11.32 -2.35
CA ILE A 90 -0.03 -10.03 -2.53
C ILE A 90 0.94 -8.85 -2.40
N ASN A 91 0.70 -7.80 -3.21
CA ASN A 91 1.39 -6.53 -3.09
C ASN A 91 0.40 -5.40 -2.75
N GLN A 92 0.72 -4.55 -1.77
CA GLN A 92 -0.12 -3.43 -1.35
C GLN A 92 0.47 -2.11 -1.85
N ASN A 93 -0.32 -1.35 -2.63
CA ASN A 93 0.11 -0.06 -3.16
C ASN A 93 -1.00 0.99 -3.11
N ARG A 94 -0.59 2.27 -3.17
CA ARG A 94 -1.55 3.34 -3.41
C ARG A 94 -2.10 3.17 -4.82
N TYR A 95 -3.42 3.20 -4.93
CA TYR A 95 -4.10 3.17 -6.21
C TYR A 95 -5.50 3.77 -6.10
N SER A 96 -5.84 4.67 -7.00
CA SER A 96 -7.13 5.32 -7.10
C SER A 96 -7.30 5.94 -8.48
N ILE A 97 -8.47 6.46 -8.81
CA ILE A 97 -8.70 7.22 -10.05
C ILE A 97 -7.68 8.37 -10.19
N PHE A 98 -7.23 8.99 -9.07
CA PHE A 98 -6.28 10.11 -9.07
C PHE A 98 -4.81 9.69 -8.92
N ASP A 99 -4.52 8.46 -8.51
CA ASP A 99 -3.15 7.97 -8.39
C ASP A 99 -3.02 6.63 -9.13
N ARG A 100 -2.45 6.70 -10.32
CA ARG A 100 -2.27 5.55 -11.21
C ARG A 100 -0.80 5.14 -11.34
N THR A 101 0.01 5.45 -10.34
CA THR A 101 1.45 5.17 -10.33
C THR A 101 1.77 3.72 -10.62
N ILE A 102 0.98 2.77 -10.09
CA ILE A 102 1.23 1.33 -10.30
C ILE A 102 1.02 0.86 -11.74
N GLU A 103 0.31 1.62 -12.57
CA GLU A 103 0.21 1.34 -14.01
C GLU A 103 1.47 1.80 -14.74
N ASN A 104 2.01 2.97 -14.34
CA ASN A 104 3.14 3.61 -14.99
C ASN A 104 4.50 3.02 -14.58
N ASN A 105 4.63 2.50 -13.35
CA ASN A 105 5.86 1.89 -12.85
C ASN A 105 5.95 0.38 -13.11
N GLY A 106 5.03 -0.17 -13.88
CA GLY A 106 5.01 -1.57 -14.30
C GLY A 106 4.49 -2.56 -13.24
N LEU A 107 4.13 -2.11 -12.03
CA LEU A 107 3.70 -3.02 -10.96
C LEU A 107 2.44 -3.80 -11.34
N LYS A 108 1.40 -3.11 -11.84
CA LYS A 108 0.11 -3.75 -12.18
C LYS A 108 0.30 -4.86 -13.22
N ALA A 109 1.05 -4.57 -14.30
CA ALA A 109 1.34 -5.55 -15.34
C ALA A 109 2.19 -6.71 -14.81
N MET A 110 3.18 -6.42 -13.96
CA MET A 110 4.04 -7.42 -13.36
C MET A 110 3.29 -8.34 -12.40
N ALA A 111 2.47 -7.78 -11.53
CA ALA A 111 1.65 -8.58 -10.60
C ALA A 111 0.70 -9.53 -11.35
N ALA A 112 0.07 -9.05 -12.43
CA ALA A 112 -0.76 -9.90 -13.28
C ALA A 112 0.05 -11.05 -13.92
N ARG A 113 1.24 -10.77 -14.46
CA ARG A 113 2.14 -11.77 -15.07
C ARG A 113 2.59 -12.83 -14.05
N LEU A 114 2.85 -12.42 -12.82
CA LEU A 114 3.32 -13.29 -11.74
C LEU A 114 2.17 -13.94 -10.95
N HIS A 115 0.92 -13.71 -11.34
CA HIS A 115 -0.28 -14.17 -10.63
C HIS A 115 -0.30 -13.78 -9.14
N LYS A 116 0.12 -12.54 -8.83
CA LYS A 116 0.09 -11.97 -7.47
C LYS A 116 -1.09 -11.02 -7.33
N GLY A 117 -1.74 -11.04 -6.17
CA GLY A 117 -2.81 -10.12 -5.86
C GLY A 117 -2.29 -8.69 -5.67
N ILE A 118 -3.18 -7.73 -5.89
CA ILE A 118 -2.97 -6.33 -5.51
C ILE A 118 -4.06 -5.93 -4.54
N ILE A 119 -3.67 -5.36 -3.39
CA ILE A 119 -4.57 -4.66 -2.49
C ILE A 119 -4.21 -3.18 -2.48
N THR A 120 -5.21 -2.31 -2.44
CA THR A 120 -4.96 -0.88 -2.57
C THR A 120 -5.17 -0.15 -1.24
N PHE A 121 -4.32 0.84 -0.96
CA PHE A 121 -4.59 1.80 0.09
C PHE A 121 -4.91 3.17 -0.51
N SER A 122 -5.65 3.98 0.24
CA SER A 122 -6.19 5.27 -0.20
C SER A 122 -7.02 5.22 -1.50
N PRO A 123 -7.90 4.24 -1.70
CA PRO A 123 -8.71 4.14 -2.93
C PRO A 123 -9.62 5.35 -3.11
N LEU A 124 -10.02 6.03 -2.04
CA LEU A 124 -10.80 7.26 -2.07
C LEU A 124 -9.95 8.54 -2.07
N ALA A 125 -8.65 8.45 -2.38
CA ALA A 125 -7.74 9.59 -2.51
C ALA A 125 -7.83 10.57 -1.32
N GLN A 126 -7.69 10.07 -0.09
CA GLN A 126 -7.82 10.84 1.16
C GLN A 126 -9.21 11.47 1.38
N GLY A 127 -10.25 10.95 0.75
CA GLY A 127 -11.63 11.44 0.81
C GLY A 127 -12.02 12.34 -0.36
N LEU A 128 -11.10 12.69 -1.27
CA LEU A 128 -11.39 13.49 -2.46
C LEU A 128 -12.38 12.81 -3.43
N LEU A 129 -12.40 11.49 -3.45
CA LEU A 129 -13.35 10.70 -4.25
C LEU A 129 -14.61 10.33 -3.45
N THR A 130 -15.11 11.30 -2.70
CA THR A 130 -16.39 11.24 -1.97
C THR A 130 -17.16 12.55 -2.18
N ASN A 131 -18.38 12.61 -1.69
CA ASN A 131 -19.21 13.83 -1.77
C ASN A 131 -18.72 14.98 -0.88
N ARG A 132 -17.70 14.76 -0.03
CA ARG A 132 -17.23 15.76 0.95
C ARG A 132 -16.61 17.01 0.31
N TYR A 133 -16.03 16.90 -0.88
CA TYR A 133 -15.26 17.96 -1.52
C TYR A 133 -15.96 18.56 -2.75
N LEU A 134 -17.21 18.22 -3.01
CA LEU A 134 -17.98 18.73 -4.18
C LEU A 134 -18.14 20.26 -4.15
N GLN A 135 -18.24 20.84 -2.97
CA GLN A 135 -18.44 22.28 -2.77
C GLN A 135 -17.20 22.99 -2.17
N GLY A 136 -16.05 22.35 -2.23
CA GLY A 136 -14.80 22.86 -1.65
C GLY A 136 -14.33 22.10 -0.43
N ILE A 137 -13.48 22.73 0.38
CA ILE A 137 -12.86 22.09 1.55
C ILE A 137 -13.80 22.22 2.77
N PRO A 138 -14.32 21.11 3.33
CA PRO A 138 -15.17 21.18 4.51
C PRO A 138 -14.35 21.58 5.76
N ALA A 139 -15.00 22.26 6.71
CA ALA A 139 -14.35 22.78 7.93
C ALA A 139 -13.69 21.68 8.79
N ASP A 140 -14.25 20.47 8.77
CA ASP A 140 -13.73 19.29 9.48
C ASP A 140 -12.80 18.44 8.61
N SER A 141 -12.27 19.02 7.51
CA SER A 141 -11.33 18.33 6.64
C SER A 141 -10.03 17.98 7.33
N ARG A 142 -9.41 16.86 6.90
CA ARG A 142 -8.05 16.50 7.27
C ARG A 142 -7.01 17.59 6.94
N VAL A 143 -7.27 18.43 5.96
CA VAL A 143 -6.44 19.61 5.64
C VAL A 143 -6.22 20.48 6.88
N HIS A 144 -7.25 20.63 7.73
CA HIS A 144 -7.22 21.48 8.90
C HIS A 144 -6.82 20.74 10.19
N THR A 145 -7.01 19.40 10.22
CA THR A 145 -6.78 18.60 11.44
C THR A 145 -5.52 17.74 11.37
N ASP A 146 -5.16 17.24 10.18
CA ASP A 146 -3.99 16.39 9.95
C ASP A 146 -3.44 16.61 8.54
N GLY A 147 -2.75 17.70 8.32
CA GLY A 147 -2.18 18.09 7.02
C GLY A 147 -1.01 17.21 6.50
N ARG A 148 -0.75 16.04 7.10
CA ARG A 148 0.36 15.17 6.68
C ARG A 148 0.14 14.56 5.30
N PHE A 149 -1.08 14.17 4.96
CA PHE A 149 -1.42 13.38 3.77
C PHE A 149 -2.27 14.10 2.74
N LEU A 150 -2.99 15.15 3.15
CA LEU A 150 -3.80 16.00 2.27
C LEU A 150 -3.56 17.44 2.67
N LYS A 151 -3.12 18.26 1.74
CA LYS A 151 -2.82 19.68 1.97
C LYS A 151 -3.78 20.54 1.14
N GLU A 152 -4.05 21.75 1.61
CA GLU A 152 -4.92 22.71 0.91
C GLU A 152 -4.47 22.93 -0.54
N LYS A 153 -3.16 23.07 -0.77
CA LYS A 153 -2.58 23.23 -2.10
C LYS A 153 -2.89 22.09 -3.09
N ASP A 154 -3.27 20.91 -2.60
CA ASP A 154 -3.60 19.74 -3.41
C ASP A 154 -5.08 19.76 -3.88
N ILE A 155 -5.88 20.72 -3.35
CA ILE A 155 -7.31 20.87 -3.63
C ILE A 155 -7.52 22.15 -4.44
N THR A 156 -7.04 22.14 -5.67
CA THR A 156 -7.16 23.26 -6.60
C THR A 156 -8.57 23.35 -7.20
N PRO A 157 -8.98 24.50 -7.77
CA PRO A 157 -10.24 24.61 -8.52
C PRO A 157 -10.38 23.54 -9.61
N GLU A 158 -9.28 23.20 -10.31
CA GLU A 158 -9.26 22.17 -11.34
C GLU A 158 -9.51 20.78 -10.73
N LYS A 159 -8.95 20.51 -9.53
CA LYS A 159 -9.21 19.27 -8.80
C LYS A 159 -10.68 19.16 -8.40
N ILE A 160 -11.26 20.24 -7.91
CA ILE A 160 -12.71 20.29 -7.59
C ILE A 160 -13.55 20.05 -8.84
N ALA A 161 -13.20 20.65 -9.98
CA ALA A 161 -13.90 20.42 -11.25
C ALA A 161 -13.82 18.94 -11.68
N GLN A 162 -12.65 18.29 -11.52
CA GLN A 162 -12.50 16.86 -11.78
C GLN A 162 -13.37 15.99 -10.86
N ILE A 163 -13.43 16.33 -9.56
CA ILE A 163 -14.26 15.62 -8.58
C ILE A 163 -15.75 15.73 -8.96
N ASN A 164 -16.21 16.94 -9.34
CA ASN A 164 -17.60 17.15 -9.76
C ASN A 164 -17.92 16.36 -11.04
N ALA A 165 -17.06 16.41 -12.06
CA ALA A 165 -17.25 15.63 -13.28
C ALA A 165 -17.34 14.11 -13.03
N LEU A 166 -16.50 13.59 -12.12
CA LEU A 166 -16.58 12.18 -11.71
C LEU A 166 -17.87 11.88 -10.94
N ASN A 167 -18.32 12.82 -10.09
CA ASN A 167 -19.59 12.68 -9.39
C ASN A 167 -20.79 12.64 -10.34
N ASP A 168 -20.79 13.45 -11.40
CA ASP A 168 -21.86 13.44 -12.42
C ASP A 168 -21.94 12.06 -13.11
N ILE A 169 -20.79 11.46 -13.42
CA ILE A 169 -20.72 10.10 -13.96
C ILE A 169 -21.28 9.08 -12.97
N ALA A 170 -20.91 9.19 -11.68
CA ALA A 170 -21.40 8.30 -10.63
C ALA A 170 -22.93 8.41 -10.50
N GLN A 171 -23.47 9.64 -10.45
CA GLN A 171 -24.91 9.90 -10.37
C GLN A 171 -25.66 9.32 -11.58
N ALA A 172 -25.14 9.49 -12.80
CA ALA A 172 -25.72 8.89 -14.01
C ALA A 172 -25.75 7.36 -13.97
N ARG A 173 -24.89 6.74 -13.15
CA ARG A 173 -24.84 5.28 -12.90
C ARG A 173 -25.69 4.85 -11.69
N GLY A 174 -26.37 5.78 -11.01
CA GLY A 174 -27.10 5.51 -9.78
C GLY A 174 -26.20 5.15 -8.58
N GLN A 175 -24.97 5.66 -8.57
CA GLN A 175 -23.95 5.38 -7.54
C GLN A 175 -23.54 6.69 -6.86
N THR A 176 -23.07 6.59 -5.63
CA THR A 176 -22.26 7.65 -5.02
C THR A 176 -20.87 7.67 -5.66
N LEU A 177 -20.19 8.82 -5.57
CA LEU A 177 -18.81 8.93 -6.06
C LEU A 177 -17.88 7.91 -5.38
N ALA A 178 -18.07 7.67 -4.08
CA ALA A 178 -17.28 6.69 -3.33
C ALA A 178 -17.50 5.25 -3.82
N GLU A 179 -18.75 4.86 -4.06
CA GLU A 179 -19.09 3.53 -4.62
C GLU A 179 -18.47 3.33 -6.00
N MET A 180 -18.58 4.32 -6.87
CA MET A 180 -17.96 4.26 -8.20
C MET A 180 -16.44 4.17 -8.09
N ALA A 181 -15.80 4.96 -7.21
CA ALA A 181 -14.35 4.95 -7.04
C ALA A 181 -13.81 3.64 -6.45
N LEU A 182 -14.60 2.95 -5.60
CA LEU A 182 -14.22 1.65 -5.06
C LEU A 182 -14.43 0.51 -6.06
N ALA A 183 -15.43 0.65 -6.93
CA ALA A 183 -15.72 -0.34 -7.97
C ALA A 183 -14.76 -0.25 -9.16
N TRP A 184 -14.14 0.92 -9.37
CA TRP A 184 -13.19 1.18 -10.45
C TRP A 184 -11.89 0.41 -10.26
#